data_7e5b863034dbd571678871db67ea803c
#
_entry.id   7e5b863034dbd571678871db67ea803c
#
_cell.length_a   1.000
_cell.length_b   1.000
_cell.length_c   1.000
_cell.angle_alpha   90.00
_cell.angle_beta   90.00
_cell.angle_gamma   90.00
#
_symmetry.space_group_name_H-M   'P 1'
#
loop_
_entity.id
_entity.type
_entity.pdbx_description
1 polymer ?
#
loop_
_entity_poly.entity_id
_entity_poly.type
_entity_poly.pdbx_seq_one_letter_code
_entity_poly.pdbx_strand_id
1 'polypeptide(L)'
;MIKKCFLFLCIAIPLQIQAQMRWNSVYQSYIDQYKNLAIEEMLRYNIPASITLAQGLFESGAGRSELSIKGNNHFGIKCHDWTGASVYHNDDAANECFRSYDNALQSYEDHSRFL
;
A
#
# COMPACT_ATOMS: atom_id res chain seq x y z
N MET A 1 -24.70 -10.83 -43.73
CA MET A 1 -24.97 -9.82 -42.68
C MET A 1 -24.63 -10.30 -41.29
N ILE A 2 -25.05 -11.50 -40.91
CA ILE A 2 -24.80 -12.04 -39.55
C ILE A 2 -23.30 -12.27 -39.30
N LYS A 3 -22.52 -12.68 -40.27
CA LYS A 3 -21.06 -12.91 -40.16
C LYS A 3 -20.23 -11.65 -39.89
N LYS A 4 -20.69 -10.48 -40.32
CA LYS A 4 -19.99 -9.19 -40.09
C LYS A 4 -20.19 -8.67 -38.66
N CYS A 5 -21.34 -8.90 -38.04
CA CYS A 5 -21.59 -8.55 -36.63
C CYS A 5 -20.81 -9.43 -35.67
N PHE A 6 -20.57 -10.70 -35.98
CA PHE A 6 -19.79 -11.63 -35.18
C PHE A 6 -18.31 -11.25 -35.13
N LEU A 7 -17.74 -10.77 -36.26
CA LEU A 7 -16.34 -10.29 -36.30
C LEU A 7 -16.14 -9.02 -35.48
N PHE A 8 -17.11 -8.13 -35.40
CA PHE A 8 -17.03 -6.92 -34.60
C PHE A 8 -17.09 -7.20 -33.11
N LEU A 9 -17.88 -8.17 -32.65
CA LEU A 9 -17.95 -8.58 -31.26
C LEU A 9 -16.66 -9.22 -30.76
N CYS A 10 -15.99 -10.03 -31.59
CA CYS A 10 -14.73 -10.69 -31.22
C CYS A 10 -13.54 -9.74 -31.08
N ILE A 11 -13.58 -8.56 -31.72
CA ILE A 11 -12.50 -7.57 -31.65
C ILE A 11 -12.66 -6.67 -30.41
N ALA A 12 -13.88 -6.43 -29.95
CA ALA A 12 -14.15 -5.58 -28.78
C ALA A 12 -13.72 -6.22 -27.46
N ILE A 13 -13.86 -7.54 -27.32
CA ILE A 13 -13.53 -8.27 -26.08
C ILE A 13 -12.04 -8.20 -25.72
N PRO A 14 -11.07 -8.43 -26.63
CA PRO A 14 -9.65 -8.35 -26.29
C PRO A 14 -9.20 -6.94 -25.89
N LEU A 15 -9.79 -5.88 -26.45
CA LEU A 15 -9.45 -4.51 -26.10
C LEU A 15 -9.88 -4.15 -24.65
N GLN A 16 -11.02 -4.63 -24.22
CA GLN A 16 -11.51 -4.42 -22.86
C GLN A 16 -10.65 -5.17 -21.82
N ILE A 17 -10.25 -6.40 -22.14
CA ILE A 17 -9.38 -7.21 -21.27
C ILE A 17 -8.01 -6.55 -21.12
N GLN A 18 -7.43 -6.01 -22.19
CA GLN A 18 -6.14 -5.31 -22.16
C GLN A 18 -6.20 -4.04 -21.31
N ALA A 19 -7.30 -3.28 -21.36
CA ALA A 19 -7.49 -2.08 -20.55
C ALA A 19 -7.59 -2.41 -19.05
N GLN A 20 -8.20 -3.52 -18.69
CA GLN A 20 -8.37 -3.96 -17.30
C GLN A 20 -7.07 -4.51 -16.67
N MET A 21 -6.16 -5.04 -17.50
CA MET A 21 -4.90 -5.62 -17.04
C MET A 21 -3.72 -4.64 -17.08
N ARG A 22 -3.99 -3.35 -17.22
CA ARG A 22 -2.95 -2.34 -17.29
C ARG A 22 -2.22 -2.21 -15.95
N TRP A 23 -0.96 -2.59 -15.95
CA TRP A 23 -0.12 -2.58 -14.76
C TRP A 23 0.37 -1.17 -14.39
N ASN A 24 0.39 -0.86 -13.10
CA ASN A 24 0.88 0.42 -12.59
C ASN A 24 2.34 0.27 -12.11
N SER A 25 3.28 0.94 -12.80
CA SER A 25 4.71 0.87 -12.50
C SER A 25 5.07 1.48 -11.14
N VAL A 26 4.29 2.45 -10.66
CA VAL A 26 4.50 3.06 -9.33
C VAL A 26 4.20 2.05 -8.23
N TYR A 27 3.14 1.27 -8.39
CA TYR A 27 2.80 0.20 -7.45
C TYR A 27 3.85 -0.91 -7.48
N GLN A 28 4.35 -1.27 -8.65
CA GLN A 28 5.41 -2.26 -8.78
C GLN A 28 6.68 -1.80 -8.07
N SER A 29 7.06 -0.55 -8.20
CA SER A 29 8.23 0.01 -7.51
C SER A 29 8.10 -0.08 -5.99
N TYR A 30 6.94 0.21 -5.44
CA TYR A 30 6.67 0.04 -4.02
C TYR A 30 6.80 -1.42 -3.58
N ILE A 31 6.20 -2.34 -4.33
CA ILE A 31 6.26 -3.77 -4.06
C ILE A 31 7.71 -4.25 -4.08
N ASP A 32 8.48 -3.89 -5.09
CA ASP A 32 9.89 -4.30 -5.21
C ASP A 32 10.74 -3.76 -4.06
N GLN A 33 10.45 -2.55 -3.59
CA GLN A 33 11.19 -1.92 -2.51
C GLN A 33 10.89 -2.53 -1.14
N TYR A 34 9.63 -2.89 -0.86
CA TYR A 34 9.18 -3.28 0.49
C TYR A 34 8.79 -4.74 0.65
N LYS A 35 8.81 -5.55 -0.41
CA LYS A 35 8.42 -6.96 -0.34
C LYS A 35 9.22 -7.76 0.69
N ASN A 36 10.51 -7.48 0.85
CA ASN A 36 11.33 -8.22 1.80
C ASN A 36 10.96 -7.92 3.25
N LEU A 37 10.57 -6.67 3.55
CA LEU A 37 10.04 -6.32 4.87
C LEU A 37 8.74 -7.09 5.16
N ALA A 38 7.85 -7.15 4.20
CA ALA A 38 6.59 -7.89 4.35
C ALA A 38 6.81 -9.39 4.54
N ILE A 39 7.80 -9.97 3.87
CA ILE A 39 8.19 -11.38 4.03
C ILE A 39 8.75 -11.63 5.43
N GLU A 40 9.61 -10.76 5.93
CA GLU A 40 10.15 -10.87 7.30
C GLU A 40 9.03 -10.84 8.35
N GLU A 41 8.06 -9.95 8.18
CA GLU A 41 6.90 -9.88 9.08
C GLU A 41 6.03 -11.13 9.00
N MET A 42 5.87 -11.71 7.82
CA MET A 42 5.18 -12.99 7.65
C MET A 42 5.86 -14.11 8.43
N LEU A 43 7.19 -14.16 8.38
CA LEU A 43 7.97 -15.19 9.10
C LEU A 43 7.90 -15.02 10.62
N ARG A 44 7.82 -13.79 11.11
CA ARG A 44 7.77 -13.50 12.55
C ARG A 44 6.37 -13.61 13.15
N TYR A 45 5.36 -13.13 12.44
CA TYR A 45 4.02 -12.92 12.99
C TYR A 45 2.93 -13.76 12.32
N ASN A 46 3.28 -14.58 11.33
CA ASN A 46 2.32 -15.39 10.58
C ASN A 46 1.27 -14.57 9.82
N ILE A 47 1.60 -13.34 9.44
CA ILE A 47 0.73 -12.48 8.64
C ILE A 47 1.12 -12.67 7.18
N PRO A 48 0.20 -13.00 6.27
CA PRO A 48 0.55 -13.15 4.85
C PRO A 48 1.22 -11.90 4.30
N ALA A 49 2.39 -12.05 3.68
CA ALA A 49 3.17 -10.93 3.13
C ALA A 49 2.36 -10.10 2.14
N SER A 50 1.51 -10.74 1.33
CA SER A 50 0.64 -10.06 0.38
C SER A 50 -0.35 -9.10 1.06
N ILE A 51 -0.85 -9.45 2.23
CA ILE A 51 -1.78 -8.60 3.00
C ILE A 51 -1.04 -7.38 3.55
N THR A 52 0.08 -7.58 4.22
CA THR A 52 0.90 -6.49 4.75
C THR A 52 1.33 -5.54 3.63
N LEU A 53 1.81 -6.09 2.52
CA LEU A 53 2.29 -5.31 1.40
C LEU A 53 1.17 -4.51 0.71
N ALA A 54 -0.01 -5.12 0.53
CA ALA A 54 -1.17 -4.45 -0.04
C ALA A 54 -1.65 -3.30 0.84
N GLN A 55 -1.70 -3.51 2.15
CA GLN A 55 -2.08 -2.46 3.10
C GLN A 55 -1.07 -1.32 3.11
N GLY A 56 0.23 -1.62 3.14
CA GLY A 56 1.28 -0.63 3.07
C GLY A 56 1.23 0.20 1.78
N LEU A 57 1.04 -0.46 0.65
CA LEU A 57 0.87 0.18 -0.65
C LEU A 57 -0.31 1.17 -0.64
N PHE A 58 -1.46 0.71 -0.19
CA PHE A 58 -2.69 1.48 -0.20
C PHE A 58 -2.65 2.65 0.79
N GLU A 59 -2.30 2.38 2.04
CA GLU A 59 -2.31 3.38 3.11
C GLU A 59 -1.24 4.46 2.93
N SER A 60 -0.11 4.12 2.33
CA SER A 60 0.98 5.07 2.08
C SER A 60 0.90 5.77 0.73
N GLY A 61 -0.11 5.47 -0.09
CA GLY A 61 -0.17 5.97 -1.46
C GLY A 61 1.07 5.57 -2.26
N ALA A 62 1.45 4.30 -2.18
CA ALA A 62 2.67 3.75 -2.78
C ALA A 62 3.96 4.46 -2.28
N GLY A 63 3.99 4.77 -0.98
CA GLY A 63 5.14 5.42 -0.33
C GLY A 63 5.26 6.91 -0.62
N ARG A 64 4.25 7.54 -1.21
CA ARG A 64 4.30 8.94 -1.64
C ARG A 64 3.52 9.88 -0.71
N SER A 65 2.81 9.36 0.27
CA SER A 65 2.06 10.17 1.23
C SER A 65 3.00 10.99 2.12
N GLU A 66 2.49 12.09 2.65
CA GLU A 66 3.23 12.93 3.58
C GLU A 66 3.67 12.13 4.82
N LEU A 67 2.80 11.30 5.37
CA LEU A 67 3.11 10.47 6.54
C LEU A 67 4.22 9.45 6.27
N SER A 68 4.24 8.83 5.09
CA SER A 68 5.29 7.88 4.74
C SER A 68 6.63 8.57 4.47
N ILE A 69 6.63 9.76 3.91
CA ILE A 69 7.85 10.54 3.61
C ILE A 69 8.43 11.16 4.88
N LYS A 70 7.61 11.87 5.67
CA LYS A 70 8.07 12.61 6.86
C LYS A 70 8.25 11.71 8.09
N GLY A 71 7.38 10.74 8.27
CA GLY A 71 7.33 9.91 9.48
C GLY A 71 7.67 8.45 9.26
N ASN A 72 8.01 8.03 8.05
CA ASN A 72 8.17 6.61 7.70
C ASN A 72 6.96 5.76 8.12
N ASN A 73 5.78 6.38 8.23
CA ASN A 73 4.56 5.74 8.69
C ASN A 73 3.75 5.28 7.49
N HIS A 74 3.93 4.04 7.09
CA HIS A 74 3.33 3.46 5.89
C HIS A 74 1.87 3.02 6.09
N PHE A 75 1.42 2.87 7.33
CA PHE A 75 0.11 2.30 7.65
C PHE A 75 -0.85 3.29 8.31
N GLY A 76 -0.42 4.54 8.48
CA GLY A 76 -1.25 5.57 9.09
C GLY A 76 -1.56 5.30 10.56
N ILE A 77 -0.62 4.76 11.31
CA ILE A 77 -0.81 4.43 12.73
C ILE A 77 -0.79 5.71 13.55
N LYS A 78 -1.89 5.98 14.26
CA LYS A 78 -2.04 7.13 15.14
C LYS A 78 -1.26 6.95 16.44
N CYS A 79 -0.99 8.06 17.14
CA CYS A 79 -0.16 8.03 18.34
C CYS A 79 -0.71 7.18 19.46
N HIS A 80 -2.01 7.27 19.77
CA HIS A 80 -2.59 6.63 20.95
C HIS A 80 -1.70 6.89 22.18
N ASP A 81 -1.16 5.85 22.82
CA ASP A 81 -0.25 5.91 23.96
C ASP A 81 1.25 5.95 23.57
N TRP A 82 1.54 6.18 22.30
CA TRP A 82 2.91 6.26 21.78
C TRP A 82 3.67 7.42 22.40
N THR A 83 4.86 7.14 22.95
CA THR A 83 5.74 8.13 23.56
C THR A 83 6.94 8.51 22.69
N GLY A 84 7.10 7.88 21.55
CA GLY A 84 8.16 8.18 20.58
C GLY A 84 7.89 9.44 19.77
N ALA A 85 8.70 9.67 18.76
CA ALA A 85 8.55 10.78 17.84
C ALA A 85 7.22 10.75 17.10
N SER A 86 6.68 11.90 16.78
CA SER A 86 5.37 12.03 16.13
C SER A 86 5.38 13.05 15.01
N VAL A 87 4.41 12.90 14.10
CA VAL A 87 4.11 13.83 13.01
C VAL A 87 2.63 14.18 13.11
N TYR A 88 2.30 15.45 12.89
CA TYR A 88 0.91 15.92 12.88
C TYR A 88 0.43 16.09 11.45
N HIS A 89 -0.75 15.57 11.18
CA HIS A 89 -1.32 15.55 9.85
C HIS A 89 -2.85 15.64 9.92
N ASN A 90 -3.46 16.28 8.95
CA ASN A 90 -4.92 16.31 8.82
C ASN A 90 -5.41 15.00 8.18
N ASP A 91 -6.34 14.34 8.84
CA ASP A 91 -6.97 13.12 8.37
C ASP A 91 -8.47 13.17 8.71
N ASP A 92 -9.02 12.29 9.53
CA ASP A 92 -10.42 12.35 9.96
C ASP A 92 -10.73 13.65 10.73
N ALA A 93 -9.76 14.15 11.47
CA ALA A 93 -9.78 15.45 12.14
C ALA A 93 -8.56 16.27 11.73
N ALA A 94 -8.60 17.57 12.02
CA ALA A 94 -7.46 18.44 11.80
C ALA A 94 -6.36 18.16 12.82
N ASN A 95 -5.11 18.17 12.37
CA ASN A 95 -3.91 18.13 13.21
C ASN A 95 -3.85 16.90 14.12
N GLU A 96 -4.15 15.72 13.58
CA GLU A 96 -4.04 14.47 14.30
C GLU A 96 -2.59 14.02 14.47
N CYS A 97 -2.32 13.35 15.60
CA CYS A 97 -1.01 12.80 15.94
C CYS A 97 -0.82 11.42 15.31
N PHE A 98 0.25 11.28 14.55
CA PHE A 98 0.68 10.01 13.97
C PHE A 98 2.08 9.64 14.45
N ARG A 99 2.33 8.36 14.63
CA ARG A 99 3.64 7.83 15.02
C ARG A 99 4.67 8.13 13.93
N SER A 100 5.85 8.55 14.33
CA SER A 100 7.01 8.73 13.44
C SER A 100 8.07 7.69 13.77
N TYR A 101 8.60 7.06 12.74
CA TYR A 101 9.59 5.99 12.85
C TYR A 101 10.90 6.42 12.21
N ASP A 102 11.99 5.76 12.60
CA ASP A 102 13.33 6.03 12.05
C ASP A 102 13.47 5.51 10.62
N ASN A 103 12.72 4.46 10.28
CA ASN A 103 12.74 3.83 8.96
C ASN A 103 11.44 3.05 8.69
N ALA A 104 11.27 2.58 7.47
CA ALA A 104 10.10 1.83 7.05
C ALA A 104 9.98 0.48 7.80
N LEU A 105 11.09 -0.16 8.11
CA LEU A 105 11.10 -1.43 8.85
C LEU A 105 10.35 -1.31 10.18
N GLN A 106 10.60 -0.24 10.93
CA GLN A 106 9.92 -0.01 12.21
C GLN A 106 8.41 0.14 12.03
N SER A 107 7.97 0.81 10.98
CA SER A 107 6.55 0.94 10.68
C SER A 107 5.92 -0.41 10.34
N TYR A 108 6.60 -1.25 9.59
CA TYR A 108 6.14 -2.61 9.26
C TYR A 108 6.05 -3.50 10.51
N GLU A 109 7.06 -3.45 11.38
CA GLU A 109 7.06 -4.18 12.65
C GLU A 109 5.92 -3.72 13.57
N ASP A 110 5.72 -2.43 13.68
CA ASP A 110 4.66 -1.86 14.53
C ASP A 110 3.27 -2.23 14.00
N HIS A 111 3.08 -2.19 12.69
CA HIS A 111 1.85 -2.65 12.05
C HIS A 111 1.54 -4.11 12.38
N SER A 112 2.54 -4.99 12.34
CA SER A 112 2.36 -6.40 12.69
C SER A 112 1.89 -6.59 14.12
N ARG A 113 2.41 -5.80 15.06
CA ARG A 113 1.99 -5.84 16.47
C ARG A 113 0.56 -5.35 16.68
N PHE A 114 0.05 -4.51 15.78
CA PHE A 114 -1.32 -4.02 15.82
C PHE A 114 -2.35 -5.05 15.36
N LEU A 115 -1.94 -6.02 14.59
CA LEU A 115 -2.83 -7.05 14.03
C LEU A 115 -3.05 -8.27 14.98
#